data_fb13a913f6b81201da358e03976efb25
#
_entry.id   fb13a913f6b81201da358e03976efb25
#
_cell.length_a   1.000
_cell.length_b   1.000
_cell.length_c   1.000
_cell.angle_alpha   90.00
_cell.angle_beta   90.00
_cell.angle_gamma   90.00
#
_symmetry.space_group_name_H-M   'P 1'
#
loop_
_entity.id
_entity.type
_entity.pdbx_description
1 polymer ?
#
loop_
_entity_poly.entity_id
_entity_poly.type
_entity_poly.pdbx_seq_one_letter_code
_entity_poly.pdbx_strand_id
1 'polypeptide(L)'
;MRPNAAKPFVRVWKVMEMCYQILLQETRVTQRELFYKLLCDSPHLFPSQTHVNRTIQDLVALLRCSRYSLGIMASSRGLIAGRLTLQEPGKEVVDCSLCGSSGFAISGDLNLLERLVLHADARYVIIVEKHAIFQRLTEDRFFHQIPSILITAKGYPDMATRFLLYRINRAFPDLPILALVDWNPAGLAILCTFKFGSVGMGLEAYRYGSCIIPV
;
A
#
# COMPACT_ATOMS: atom_id res chain seq x y z
N MET A 1 -21.29 -15.85 28.48
CA MET A 1 -20.41 -14.88 27.79
C MET A 1 -20.12 -13.71 28.71
N ARG A 2 -18.86 -13.26 28.82
CA ARG A 2 -18.56 -12.04 29.60
C ARG A 2 -19.16 -10.84 28.86
N PRO A 3 -19.83 -9.89 29.55
CA PRO A 3 -20.50 -8.74 28.89
C PRO A 3 -19.58 -7.94 27.95
N ASN A 4 -18.28 -7.90 28.26
CA ASN A 4 -17.28 -7.21 27.46
C ASN A 4 -16.88 -7.92 26.14
N ALA A 5 -17.22 -9.18 25.94
CA ALA A 5 -16.92 -9.94 24.73
C ALA A 5 -18.03 -9.81 23.66
N ALA A 6 -19.21 -9.39 24.01
CA ALA A 6 -20.35 -9.27 23.10
C ALA A 6 -20.15 -8.20 22.02
N LYS A 7 -19.67 -7.02 22.39
CA LYS A 7 -19.44 -5.92 21.43
C LYS A 7 -18.42 -6.27 20.34
N PRO A 8 -17.22 -6.80 20.66
CA PRO A 8 -16.26 -7.24 19.62
C PRO A 8 -16.85 -8.30 18.71
N PHE A 9 -17.57 -9.28 19.23
CA PHE A 9 -18.21 -10.32 18.41
C PHE A 9 -19.24 -9.73 17.45
N VAL A 10 -20.12 -8.84 17.92
CA VAL A 10 -21.13 -8.18 17.07
C VAL A 10 -20.45 -7.31 16.00
N ARG A 11 -19.35 -6.63 16.32
CA ARG A 11 -18.56 -5.87 15.33
C ARG A 11 -18.01 -6.75 14.21
N VAL A 12 -17.43 -7.90 14.55
CA VAL A 12 -16.91 -8.85 13.56
C VAL A 12 -18.04 -9.32 12.64
N TRP A 13 -19.17 -9.70 13.21
CA TRP A 13 -20.34 -10.12 12.45
C TRP A 13 -20.84 -9.03 11.51
N LYS A 14 -20.92 -7.78 12.00
CA LYS A 14 -21.42 -6.65 11.21
C LYS A 14 -20.47 -6.27 10.07
N VAL A 15 -19.16 -6.29 10.30
CA VAL A 15 -18.16 -6.09 9.24
C VAL A 15 -18.23 -7.21 8.21
N MET A 16 -18.39 -8.46 8.64
CA MET A 16 -18.52 -9.61 7.73
C MET A 16 -19.76 -9.50 6.85
N GLU A 17 -20.90 -9.10 7.42
CA GLU A 17 -22.15 -8.84 6.68
C GLU A 17 -21.94 -7.74 5.63
N MET A 18 -21.30 -6.63 6.00
CA MET A 18 -21.03 -5.52 5.08
C MET A 18 -20.09 -5.96 3.95
N CYS A 19 -19.02 -6.71 4.28
CA CYS A 19 -18.11 -7.26 3.26
C CYS A 19 -18.85 -8.21 2.31
N TYR A 20 -19.75 -9.04 2.81
CA TYR A 20 -20.58 -9.92 1.99
C TYR A 20 -21.45 -9.12 1.01
N GLN A 21 -22.10 -8.04 1.46
CA GLN A 21 -22.90 -7.17 0.59
C GLN A 21 -22.04 -6.50 -0.50
N ILE A 22 -20.83 -6.02 -0.13
CA ILE A 22 -19.89 -5.42 -1.08
C ILE A 22 -19.48 -6.42 -2.16
N LEU A 23 -19.21 -7.67 -1.78
CA LEU A 23 -18.82 -8.74 -2.70
C LEU A 23 -19.98 -9.16 -3.62
N LEU A 24 -21.21 -9.22 -3.11
CA LEU A 24 -22.40 -9.50 -3.92
C LEU A 24 -22.64 -8.44 -5.00
N GLN A 25 -22.29 -7.20 -4.72
CA GLN A 25 -22.42 -6.09 -5.67
C GLN A 25 -21.23 -6.00 -6.63
N GLU A 26 -20.28 -6.94 -6.54
CA GLU A 26 -19.03 -6.94 -7.32
C GLU A 26 -18.24 -5.61 -7.20
N THR A 27 -18.46 -4.87 -6.11
CA THR A 27 -17.80 -3.59 -5.84
C THR A 27 -16.62 -3.79 -4.87
N ARG A 28 -15.81 -2.75 -4.74
CA ARG A 28 -14.73 -2.70 -3.77
C ARG A 28 -14.73 -1.36 -3.07
N VAL A 29 -14.36 -1.36 -1.80
CA VAL A 29 -14.36 -0.15 -0.97
C VAL A 29 -13.01 -0.01 -0.25
N THR A 30 -12.64 1.22 0.07
CA THR A 30 -11.50 1.47 0.96
C THR A 30 -11.90 1.23 2.42
N GLN A 31 -10.92 1.03 3.32
CA GLN A 31 -11.19 0.93 4.77
C GLN A 31 -11.93 2.16 5.31
N ARG A 32 -11.66 3.33 4.74
CA ARG A 32 -12.31 4.58 5.15
C ARG A 32 -13.77 4.63 4.69
N GLU A 33 -14.03 4.21 3.48
CA GLU A 33 -15.40 4.10 2.97
C GLU A 33 -16.21 3.06 3.75
N LEU A 34 -15.62 1.90 4.04
CA LEU A 34 -16.24 0.89 4.90
C LEU A 34 -16.58 1.46 6.28
N PHE A 35 -15.69 2.27 6.87
CA PHE A 35 -15.99 2.96 8.13
C PHE A 35 -17.23 3.86 8.01
N TYR A 36 -17.34 4.67 6.97
CA TYR A 36 -18.51 5.54 6.81
C TYR A 36 -19.80 4.75 6.58
N LYS A 37 -19.77 3.67 5.81
CA LYS A 37 -20.92 2.77 5.66
C LYS A 37 -21.37 2.17 7.00
N LEU A 38 -20.42 1.67 7.80
CA LEU A 38 -20.68 1.11 9.13
C LEU A 38 -21.13 2.18 10.14
N LEU A 39 -20.60 3.41 10.04
CA LEU A 39 -21.00 4.52 10.88
C LEU A 39 -22.45 4.93 10.61
N CYS A 40 -22.90 4.93 9.35
CA CYS A 40 -24.28 5.20 9.00
C CYS A 40 -25.24 4.08 9.47
N ASP A 41 -24.80 2.82 9.33
CA ASP A 41 -25.63 1.66 9.66
C ASP A 41 -25.69 1.39 11.18
N SER A 42 -24.57 1.49 11.87
CA SER A 42 -24.45 1.09 13.28
C SER A 42 -23.49 2.01 14.06
N PRO A 43 -23.81 3.29 14.25
CA PRO A 43 -22.90 4.29 14.83
C PRO A 43 -22.44 3.96 16.27
N HIS A 44 -23.30 3.31 17.04
CA HIS A 44 -22.98 2.89 18.42
C HIS A 44 -21.95 1.76 18.52
N LEU A 45 -21.77 0.99 17.43
CA LEU A 45 -20.77 -0.08 17.36
C LEU A 45 -19.42 0.45 16.87
N PHE A 46 -19.41 1.44 15.98
CA PHE A 46 -18.21 1.93 15.31
C PHE A 46 -17.99 3.44 15.52
N PRO A 47 -17.71 3.90 16.76
CA PRO A 47 -17.56 5.32 17.04
C PRO A 47 -16.31 5.96 16.43
N SER A 48 -15.36 5.15 15.94
CA SER A 48 -14.15 5.63 15.26
C SER A 48 -13.62 4.62 14.26
N GLN A 49 -12.83 5.09 13.30
CA GLN A 49 -12.18 4.24 12.30
C GLN A 49 -11.24 3.20 12.91
N THR A 50 -10.65 3.48 14.08
CA THR A 50 -9.78 2.53 14.78
C THR A 50 -10.51 1.23 15.13
N HIS A 51 -11.79 1.30 15.51
CA HIS A 51 -12.60 0.13 15.79
C HIS A 51 -12.81 -0.72 14.53
N VAL A 52 -13.09 -0.09 13.39
CA VAL A 52 -13.26 -0.79 12.11
C VAL A 52 -11.93 -1.44 11.69
N ASN A 53 -10.82 -0.70 11.75
CA ASN A 53 -9.51 -1.22 11.38
C ASN A 53 -9.13 -2.46 12.22
N ARG A 54 -9.36 -2.42 13.54
CA ARG A 54 -9.11 -3.56 14.43
C ARG A 54 -10.03 -4.75 14.09
N THR A 55 -11.32 -4.48 13.86
CA THR A 55 -12.28 -5.53 13.52
C THR A 55 -11.94 -6.18 12.17
N ILE A 56 -11.46 -5.42 11.18
CA ILE A 56 -10.97 -5.98 9.92
C ILE A 56 -9.76 -6.89 10.16
N GLN A 57 -8.83 -6.52 11.03
CA GLN A 57 -7.69 -7.38 11.38
C GLN A 57 -8.15 -8.69 12.03
N ASP A 58 -9.09 -8.61 12.96
CA ASP A 58 -9.67 -9.77 13.62
C ASP A 58 -10.37 -10.69 12.59
N LEU A 59 -11.10 -10.09 11.64
CA LEU A 59 -11.79 -10.83 10.58
C LEU A 59 -10.82 -11.50 9.61
N VAL A 60 -9.76 -10.80 9.19
CA VAL A 60 -8.68 -11.35 8.35
C VAL A 60 -7.99 -12.53 9.05
N ALA A 61 -7.73 -12.41 10.36
CA ALA A 61 -7.16 -13.48 11.17
C ALA A 61 -8.12 -14.69 11.31
N LEU A 62 -9.40 -14.41 11.54
CA LEU A 62 -10.44 -15.45 11.69
C LEU A 62 -10.64 -16.23 10.40
N LEU A 63 -10.79 -15.54 9.27
CA LEU A 63 -11.06 -16.16 7.97
C LEU A 63 -9.79 -16.61 7.23
N ARG A 64 -8.62 -16.22 7.72
CA ARG A 64 -7.31 -16.48 7.09
C ARG A 64 -7.24 -16.05 5.63
N CYS A 65 -7.91 -14.95 5.29
CA CYS A 65 -7.96 -14.39 3.95
C CYS A 65 -7.36 -12.98 3.93
N SER A 66 -7.12 -12.41 2.74
CA SER A 66 -6.66 -11.03 2.61
C SER A 66 -7.81 -10.04 2.74
N ARG A 67 -7.51 -8.77 3.09
CA ARG A 67 -8.50 -7.68 3.02
C ARG A 67 -9.09 -7.54 1.62
N TYR A 68 -8.27 -7.74 0.62
CA TYR A 68 -8.69 -7.70 -0.76
C TYR A 68 -9.76 -8.75 -1.07
N SER A 69 -9.63 -9.97 -0.54
CA SER A 69 -10.64 -11.04 -0.66
C SER A 69 -11.96 -10.69 0.04
N LEU A 70 -11.93 -9.76 0.98
CA LEU A 70 -13.12 -9.21 1.65
C LEU A 70 -13.74 -8.00 0.91
N GLY A 71 -13.27 -7.68 -0.28
CA GLY A 71 -13.72 -6.51 -1.03
C GLY A 71 -13.12 -5.18 -0.55
N ILE A 72 -12.08 -5.21 0.31
CA ILE A 72 -11.47 -4.03 0.89
C ILE A 72 -10.16 -3.72 0.14
N MET A 73 -10.15 -2.58 -0.58
CA MET A 73 -8.98 -2.10 -1.30
C MET A 73 -7.98 -1.39 -0.37
N ALA A 74 -6.71 -1.43 -0.76
CA ALA A 74 -5.70 -0.57 -0.16
C ALA A 74 -5.99 0.90 -0.54
N SER A 75 -5.84 1.81 0.43
CA SER A 75 -5.82 3.25 0.14
C SER A 75 -4.40 3.59 -0.27
N SER A 76 -4.17 3.80 -1.56
CA SER A 76 -2.85 4.16 -2.07
C SER A 76 -2.65 5.67 -2.05
N ARG A 77 -1.46 6.08 -1.56
CA ARG A 77 -0.95 7.45 -1.59
C ARG A 77 0.40 7.53 -2.27
N GLY A 78 0.97 6.37 -2.60
CA GLY A 78 2.28 6.24 -3.19
C GLY A 78 2.36 6.80 -4.60
N LEU A 79 3.53 7.29 -4.95
CA LEU A 79 3.90 7.76 -6.29
C LEU A 79 5.19 7.07 -6.71
N ILE A 80 5.32 6.89 -8.03
CA ILE A 80 6.51 6.35 -8.67
C ILE A 80 6.92 7.21 -9.86
N ALA A 81 8.20 7.36 -10.11
CA ALA A 81 8.76 8.07 -11.24
C ALA A 81 10.11 7.45 -11.66
N GLY A 82 10.61 7.82 -12.83
CA GLY A 82 11.93 7.41 -13.31
C GLY A 82 11.90 6.23 -14.25
N ARG A 83 12.99 5.46 -14.28
CA ARG A 83 13.28 4.46 -15.30
C ARG A 83 12.56 3.13 -15.07
N LEU A 84 11.24 3.20 -15.12
CA LEU A 84 10.34 2.06 -15.06
C LEU A 84 9.20 2.26 -16.04
N THR A 85 8.87 1.23 -16.80
CA THR A 85 7.65 1.17 -17.58
C THR A 85 6.70 0.15 -16.97
N LEU A 86 5.42 0.51 -16.95
CA LEU A 86 4.33 -0.30 -16.41
C LEU A 86 3.39 -0.63 -17.56
N GLN A 87 3.10 -1.89 -17.77
CA GLN A 87 2.14 -2.33 -18.77
C GLN A 87 1.05 -3.19 -18.14
N GLU A 88 -0.18 -2.73 -18.22
CA GLU A 88 -1.35 -3.55 -17.92
C GLU A 88 -1.73 -4.34 -19.17
N PRO A 89 -2.04 -5.65 -19.07
CA PRO A 89 -2.46 -6.44 -20.22
C PRO A 89 -3.62 -5.79 -20.98
N GLY A 90 -3.43 -5.54 -22.27
CA GLY A 90 -4.44 -4.91 -23.15
C GLY A 90 -4.56 -3.38 -23.05
N LYS A 91 -3.68 -2.72 -22.29
CA LYS A 91 -3.60 -1.25 -22.23
C LYS A 91 -2.27 -0.72 -22.74
N GLU A 92 -2.22 0.59 -22.93
CA GLU A 92 -0.98 1.29 -23.29
C GLU A 92 0.08 1.17 -22.20
N VAL A 93 1.33 1.21 -22.64
CA VAL A 93 2.50 1.23 -21.75
C VAL A 93 2.62 2.60 -21.09
N VAL A 94 2.74 2.63 -19.78
CA VAL A 94 3.01 3.84 -19.01
C VAL A 94 4.50 3.95 -18.74
N ASP A 95 5.16 4.96 -19.29
CA ASP A 95 6.54 5.29 -18.97
C ASP A 95 6.58 6.27 -17.81
N CYS A 96 7.07 5.80 -16.65
CA CYS A 96 7.14 6.61 -15.43
C CYS A 96 8.16 7.76 -15.51
N SER A 97 9.06 7.76 -16.50
CA SER A 97 9.99 8.87 -16.73
C SER A 97 9.33 10.09 -17.38
N LEU A 98 8.18 9.88 -18.02
CA LEU A 98 7.41 10.91 -18.73
C LEU A 98 6.24 11.47 -17.91
N CYS A 99 5.98 10.96 -16.70
CA CYS A 99 4.83 11.35 -15.87
C CYS A 99 4.94 12.74 -15.21
N GLY A 100 5.96 13.53 -15.55
CA GLY A 100 6.17 14.86 -14.99
C GLY A 100 6.57 14.87 -13.51
N SER A 101 6.58 16.05 -12.89
CA SER A 101 7.02 16.24 -11.50
C SER A 101 6.15 15.55 -10.46
N SER A 102 4.89 15.30 -10.78
CA SER A 102 3.93 14.62 -9.89
C SER A 102 4.18 13.12 -9.78
N GLY A 103 4.91 12.52 -10.73
CA GLY A 103 5.05 11.08 -10.85
C GLY A 103 3.74 10.35 -11.19
N PHE A 104 3.79 9.03 -11.29
CA PHE A 104 2.64 8.17 -11.54
C PHE A 104 2.06 7.66 -10.23
N ALA A 105 0.72 7.73 -10.06
CA ALA A 105 0.04 7.28 -8.86
C ALA A 105 -0.03 5.74 -8.83
N ILE A 106 0.42 5.15 -7.73
CA ILE A 106 0.34 3.70 -7.51
C ILE A 106 -1.12 3.32 -7.26
N SER A 107 -1.63 2.33 -7.98
CA SER A 107 -3.00 1.85 -7.78
C SER A 107 -3.19 1.16 -6.43
N GLY A 108 -4.34 1.37 -5.80
CA GLY A 108 -4.75 0.62 -4.61
C GLY A 108 -5.25 -0.81 -4.92
N ASP A 109 -5.46 -1.14 -6.19
CA ASP A 109 -5.87 -2.47 -6.62
C ASP A 109 -4.66 -3.41 -6.72
N LEU A 110 -4.52 -4.28 -5.73
CA LEU A 110 -3.40 -5.23 -5.66
C LEU A 110 -3.44 -6.27 -6.80
N ASN A 111 -4.61 -6.63 -7.30
CA ASN A 111 -4.71 -7.55 -8.44
C ASN A 111 -4.25 -6.88 -9.74
N LEU A 112 -4.55 -5.60 -9.91
CA LEU A 112 -4.00 -4.82 -11.01
C LEU A 112 -2.47 -4.79 -10.90
N LEU A 113 -1.95 -4.44 -9.73
CA LEU A 113 -0.51 -4.41 -9.48
C LEU A 113 0.15 -5.78 -9.73
N GLU A 114 -0.52 -6.89 -9.38
CA GLU A 114 -0.01 -8.26 -9.61
C GLU A 114 0.14 -8.58 -11.09
N ARG A 115 -0.76 -8.08 -11.93
CA ARG A 115 -0.78 -8.36 -13.37
C ARG A 115 0.09 -7.42 -14.20
N LEU A 116 0.60 -6.34 -13.62
CA LEU A 116 1.49 -5.42 -14.33
C LEU A 116 2.74 -6.15 -14.83
N VAL A 117 3.06 -5.95 -16.08
CA VAL A 117 4.37 -6.27 -16.64
C VAL A 117 5.29 -5.08 -16.37
N LEU A 118 6.47 -5.35 -15.80
CA LEU A 118 7.43 -4.36 -15.38
C LEU A 118 8.68 -4.45 -16.26
N HIS A 119 9.13 -3.31 -16.82
CA HIS A 119 10.42 -3.20 -17.49
C HIS A 119 11.18 -2.03 -16.89
N ALA A 120 12.47 -2.22 -16.62
CA ALA A 120 13.32 -1.19 -16.05
C ALA A 120 14.72 -1.24 -16.64
N ASP A 121 15.30 -0.07 -16.88
CA ASP A 121 16.71 0.13 -17.24
C ASP A 121 17.45 0.90 -16.12
N ALA A 122 16.91 0.82 -14.91
CA ALA A 122 17.46 1.46 -13.72
C ALA A 122 18.64 0.66 -13.12
N ARG A 123 19.49 1.37 -12.36
CA ARG A 123 20.54 0.78 -11.53
C ARG A 123 20.20 0.74 -10.04
N TYR A 124 19.20 1.53 -9.62
CA TYR A 124 18.79 1.66 -8.22
C TYR A 124 17.28 1.86 -8.14
N VAL A 125 16.69 1.36 -7.06
CA VAL A 125 15.38 1.83 -6.56
C VAL A 125 15.67 2.77 -5.38
N ILE A 126 15.11 3.96 -5.39
CA ILE A 126 15.29 4.95 -4.33
C ILE A 126 13.94 5.27 -3.71
N ILE A 127 13.77 4.85 -2.47
CA ILE A 127 12.62 5.21 -1.65
C ILE A 127 12.87 6.60 -1.06
N VAL A 128 11.94 7.52 -1.27
CA VAL A 128 12.04 8.89 -0.76
C VAL A 128 10.95 9.14 0.25
N GLU A 129 11.29 9.46 1.49
CA GLU A 129 10.32 9.69 2.57
C GLU A 129 9.41 10.86 2.27
N LYS A 130 10.01 12.05 1.98
CA LYS A 130 9.27 13.30 1.82
C LYS A 130 8.82 13.50 0.39
N HIS A 131 7.53 13.77 0.22
CA HIS A 131 6.95 14.09 -1.09
C HIS A 131 7.63 15.29 -1.77
N ALA A 132 7.98 16.34 -1.03
CA ALA A 132 8.65 17.51 -1.59
C ALA A 132 10.04 17.18 -2.18
N ILE A 133 10.80 16.27 -1.52
CA ILE A 133 12.09 15.82 -2.03
C ILE A 133 11.89 14.92 -3.27
N PHE A 134 10.92 14.01 -3.24
CA PHE A 134 10.55 13.20 -4.40
C PHE A 134 10.23 14.10 -5.60
N GLN A 135 9.36 15.10 -5.40
CA GLN A 135 8.95 16.03 -6.43
C GLN A 135 10.16 16.79 -7.00
N ARG A 136 11.04 17.29 -6.14
CA ARG A 136 12.25 17.99 -6.57
C ARG A 136 13.19 17.10 -7.41
N LEU A 137 13.45 15.87 -6.95
CA LEU A 137 14.24 14.91 -7.71
C LEU A 137 13.63 14.57 -9.08
N THR A 138 12.31 14.54 -9.14
CA THR A 138 11.57 14.27 -10.38
C THR A 138 11.63 15.49 -11.33
N GLU A 139 11.48 16.70 -10.83
CA GLU A 139 11.61 17.95 -11.58
C GLU A 139 13.02 18.10 -12.18
N ASP A 140 14.05 17.81 -11.37
CA ASP A 140 15.45 17.85 -11.82
C ASP A 140 15.83 16.67 -12.72
N ARG A 141 14.89 15.76 -13.00
CA ARG A 141 15.11 14.53 -13.78
C ARG A 141 16.32 13.74 -13.30
N PHE A 142 16.47 13.63 -11.98
CA PHE A 142 17.58 12.94 -11.32
C PHE A 142 17.83 11.53 -11.87
N PHE A 143 16.76 10.83 -12.24
CA PHE A 143 16.80 9.49 -12.82
C PHE A 143 17.42 9.41 -14.22
N HIS A 144 17.74 10.55 -14.86
CA HIS A 144 18.57 10.58 -16.08
C HIS A 144 20.05 10.68 -15.77
N GLN A 145 20.40 11.34 -14.66
CA GLN A 145 21.79 11.45 -14.20
C GLN A 145 22.23 10.15 -13.51
N ILE A 146 21.41 9.64 -12.61
CA ILE A 146 21.59 8.35 -11.94
C ILE A 146 20.40 7.47 -12.32
N PRO A 147 20.56 6.48 -13.23
CA PRO A 147 19.49 5.62 -13.68
C PRO A 147 18.77 4.96 -12.50
N SER A 148 17.59 5.44 -12.15
CA SER A 148 16.89 5.03 -10.94
C SER A 148 15.36 5.05 -11.09
N ILE A 149 14.73 4.27 -10.25
CA ILE A 149 13.29 4.30 -9.99
C ILE A 149 13.10 5.03 -8.67
N LEU A 150 12.33 6.11 -8.67
CA LEU A 150 11.99 6.88 -7.48
C LEU A 150 10.61 6.45 -6.97
N ILE A 151 10.50 6.16 -5.68
CA ILE A 151 9.23 5.79 -5.03
C ILE A 151 9.03 6.63 -3.78
N THR A 152 7.84 7.18 -3.58
CA THR A 152 7.46 7.81 -2.31
C THR A 152 6.11 7.32 -1.84
N ALA A 153 5.95 7.13 -0.54
CA ALA A 153 4.67 6.88 0.13
C ALA A 153 4.14 8.14 0.84
N LYS A 154 4.86 9.26 0.76
CA LYS A 154 4.54 10.50 1.50
C LYS A 154 4.58 10.27 3.02
N GLY A 155 5.62 9.62 3.50
CA GLY A 155 5.83 9.15 4.86
C GLY A 155 5.68 7.64 4.99
N TYR A 156 4.89 7.18 5.96
CA TYR A 156 4.68 5.74 6.17
C TYR A 156 4.02 5.07 4.95
N PRO A 157 4.61 3.95 4.46
CA PRO A 157 4.08 3.25 3.30
C PRO A 157 2.74 2.61 3.59
N ASP A 158 1.85 2.74 2.62
CA ASP A 158 0.65 1.93 2.53
C ASP A 158 0.95 0.56 1.91
N MET A 159 -0.05 -0.32 1.92
CA MET A 159 0.09 -1.70 1.46
C MET A 159 0.36 -1.77 -0.05
N ALA A 160 -0.26 -0.90 -0.86
CA ALA A 160 -0.09 -0.90 -2.31
C ALA A 160 1.34 -0.48 -2.70
N THR A 161 1.90 0.54 -2.03
CA THR A 161 3.28 0.98 -2.25
C THR A 161 4.28 -0.13 -1.89
N ARG A 162 4.08 -0.81 -0.75
CA ARG A 162 4.92 -1.94 -0.36
C ARG A 162 4.78 -3.12 -1.33
N PHE A 163 3.58 -3.40 -1.78
CA PHE A 163 3.32 -4.47 -2.74
C PHE A 163 4.01 -4.20 -4.08
N LEU A 164 3.91 -2.97 -4.61
CA LEU A 164 4.63 -2.62 -5.85
C LEU A 164 6.14 -2.73 -5.68
N LEU A 165 6.69 -2.26 -4.55
CA LEU A 165 8.11 -2.40 -4.25
C LEU A 165 8.54 -3.88 -4.18
N TYR A 166 7.74 -4.73 -3.55
CA TYR A 166 7.95 -6.18 -3.53
C TYR A 166 7.94 -6.78 -4.95
N ARG A 167 7.00 -6.36 -5.82
CA ARG A 167 6.95 -6.78 -7.22
C ARG A 167 8.18 -6.38 -8.01
N ILE A 168 8.65 -5.13 -7.83
CA ILE A 168 9.89 -4.63 -8.45
C ILE A 168 11.09 -5.47 -7.98
N ASN A 169 11.21 -5.73 -6.69
CA ASN A 169 12.29 -6.54 -6.14
C ASN A 169 12.29 -7.98 -6.67
N ARG A 170 11.09 -8.57 -6.86
CA ARG A 170 10.99 -9.91 -7.48
C ARG A 170 11.31 -9.93 -8.96
N ALA A 171 10.93 -8.89 -9.69
CA ALA A 171 11.20 -8.78 -11.12
C ALA A 171 12.68 -8.49 -11.41
N PHE A 172 13.32 -7.74 -10.52
CA PHE A 172 14.71 -7.29 -10.65
C PHE A 172 15.47 -7.52 -9.33
N PRO A 173 15.83 -8.78 -9.00
CA PRO A 173 16.42 -9.14 -7.70
C PRO A 173 17.80 -8.51 -7.47
N ASP A 174 18.54 -8.22 -8.53
CA ASP A 174 19.87 -7.60 -8.46
C ASP A 174 19.82 -6.07 -8.35
N LEU A 175 18.64 -5.47 -8.39
CA LEU A 175 18.46 -4.03 -8.32
C LEU A 175 18.44 -3.57 -6.86
N PRO A 176 19.50 -2.87 -6.37
CA PRO A 176 19.56 -2.46 -4.96
C PRO A 176 18.49 -1.42 -4.65
N ILE A 177 17.86 -1.60 -3.49
CA ILE A 177 16.83 -0.70 -2.97
C ILE A 177 17.45 0.17 -1.88
N LEU A 178 17.56 1.46 -2.14
CA LEU A 178 18.09 2.48 -1.25
C LEU A 178 16.93 3.28 -0.64
N ALA A 179 17.13 3.84 0.55
CA ALA A 179 16.13 4.70 1.19
C ALA A 179 16.74 6.05 1.58
N LEU A 180 16.14 7.12 1.09
CA LEU A 180 16.43 8.49 1.47
C LEU A 180 15.39 8.95 2.50
N VAL A 181 15.78 8.89 3.77
CA VAL A 181 14.95 9.21 4.93
C VAL A 181 15.63 10.23 5.82
N ASP A 182 14.85 10.94 6.62
CA ASP A 182 15.41 11.83 7.62
C ASP A 182 16.19 11.02 8.69
N TRP A 183 17.32 11.55 9.11
CA TRP A 183 18.13 10.94 10.16
C TRP A 183 17.54 11.23 11.55
N ASN A 184 16.38 10.62 11.82
CA ASN A 184 15.69 10.70 13.09
C ASN A 184 14.89 9.41 13.36
N PRO A 185 14.38 9.21 14.59
CA PRO A 185 13.61 7.99 14.92
C PRO A 185 12.40 7.74 14.02
N ALA A 186 11.73 8.79 13.52
CA ALA A 186 10.58 8.65 12.63
C ALA A 186 11.01 8.13 11.26
N GLY A 187 12.10 8.65 10.67
CA GLY A 187 12.65 8.15 9.40
C GLY A 187 13.07 6.68 9.49
N LEU A 188 13.73 6.30 10.61
CA LEU A 188 14.05 4.88 10.86
C LEU A 188 12.79 4.02 10.98
N ALA A 189 11.74 4.49 11.64
CA ALA A 189 10.48 3.78 11.76
C ALA A 189 9.78 3.62 10.40
N ILE A 190 9.85 4.61 9.52
CA ILE A 190 9.36 4.55 8.14
C ILE A 190 10.14 3.49 7.35
N LEU A 191 11.48 3.50 7.43
CA LEU A 191 12.33 2.50 6.80
C LEU A 191 11.98 1.08 7.28
N CYS A 192 11.85 0.88 8.60
CA CYS A 192 11.43 -0.38 9.18
C CYS A 192 10.04 -0.81 8.66
N THR A 193 9.12 0.14 8.49
CA THR A 193 7.79 -0.16 7.97
C THR A 193 7.83 -0.59 6.50
N PHE A 194 8.68 0.00 5.68
CA PHE A 194 8.92 -0.47 4.31
C PHE A 194 9.44 -1.91 4.32
N LYS A 195 10.44 -2.21 5.17
CA LYS A 195 11.12 -3.51 5.22
C LYS A 195 10.26 -4.60 5.83
N PHE A 196 9.67 -4.35 6.99
CA PHE A 196 9.02 -5.37 7.82
C PHE A 196 7.49 -5.24 7.87
N GLY A 197 6.95 -4.09 7.44
CA GLY A 197 5.54 -3.76 7.65
C GLY A 197 5.27 -3.19 9.03
N SER A 198 4.00 -3.12 9.39
CA SER A 198 3.55 -2.63 10.68
C SER A 198 2.50 -3.56 11.29
N VAL A 199 2.29 -3.45 12.60
CA VAL A 199 1.24 -4.19 13.31
C VAL A 199 -0.14 -3.93 12.71
N GLY A 200 -0.39 -2.70 12.21
CA GLY A 200 -1.63 -2.33 11.52
C GLY A 200 -1.89 -3.07 10.21
N MET A 201 -0.87 -3.67 9.60
CA MET A 201 -1.01 -4.52 8.41
C MET A 201 -1.38 -5.96 8.76
N GLY A 202 -1.24 -6.36 10.03
CA GLY A 202 -1.59 -7.69 10.52
C GLY A 202 -0.84 -8.80 9.81
N LEU A 203 -1.53 -9.91 9.53
CA LEU A 203 -0.95 -11.09 8.87
C LEU A 203 -0.49 -10.83 7.42
N GLU A 204 -0.86 -9.72 6.82
CA GLU A 204 -0.45 -9.36 5.45
C GLU A 204 0.92 -8.66 5.42
N ALA A 205 1.43 -8.23 6.58
CA ALA A 205 2.70 -7.49 6.67
C ALA A 205 3.90 -8.26 6.10
N TYR A 206 3.99 -9.56 6.38
CA TYR A 206 5.11 -10.41 5.96
C TYR A 206 5.06 -10.81 4.48
N ARG A 207 3.87 -10.79 3.85
CA ARG A 207 3.71 -11.17 2.44
C ARG A 207 4.48 -10.27 1.48
N TYR A 208 4.72 -9.03 1.88
CA TYR A 208 5.30 -7.98 1.03
C TYR A 208 6.57 -7.41 1.65
N GLY A 209 7.38 -8.27 2.28
CA GLY A 209 8.71 -7.91 2.74
C GLY A 209 9.65 -7.70 1.55
N SER A 210 10.40 -6.61 1.54
CA SER A 210 11.42 -6.31 0.54
C SER A 210 12.81 -6.25 1.20
N CYS A 211 13.84 -6.74 0.49
CA CYS A 211 15.22 -6.54 0.90
C CYS A 211 15.63 -5.09 0.64
N ILE A 212 15.42 -4.21 1.62
CA ILE A 212 15.92 -2.84 1.57
C ILE A 212 17.29 -2.84 2.24
N ILE A 213 18.28 -2.35 1.53
CA ILE A 213 19.62 -2.12 2.07
C ILE A 213 19.60 -0.70 2.64
N PRO A 214 19.81 -0.51 3.94
CA PRO A 214 20.04 0.83 4.48
C PRO A 214 21.36 1.36 3.94
N VAL A 215 21.37 2.57 3.43
CA VAL A 215 22.57 3.34 3.08
C VAL A 215 22.87 4.28 4.21
#